data_0b6c4efdd19a67967b10630d01b2697b
#
_entry.id   0b6c4efdd19a67967b10630d01b2697b
#
_cell.length_a   1.000
_cell.length_b   1.000
_cell.length_c   1.000
_cell.angle_alpha   90.00
_cell.angle_beta   90.00
_cell.angle_gamma   90.00
#
_symmetry.space_group_name_H-M   'P 1'
#
loop_
_entity.id
_entity.type
_entity.pdbx_description
1 polymer ?
#
loop_
_entity_poly.entity_id
_entity_poly.type
_entity_poly.pdbx_seq_one_letter_code
_entity_poly.pdbx_strand_id
1 'polypeptide(L)'
;MDYRKEYTRWCALAKGLDADVEQELAAIRGEEEKIQDAFYRDLAFGTGGLRGVIGAGTNRMNVYTVAKASQGLANYVRKHFAAADCRIAVSRDSRIKSDLFAETAARVFAANGIDVYMYEDIMPTPCLSFATRALHCAAGIMLTASHNPAKYNGYKVYGADGCQITTEAAAEILAEIEALDLFTDIRMTEFEIAGTRDTAEANVSVAHSVTTPVTLETATADATSTEKEAASSHSATGATDMDAPATGHIFWIGEAVYTDFVENVKKQSVLGPDDSIDRNVAIVYSPLNGTGRAPVTRTLRECGYTNITLVKEQEMPDGHFPTCPYPNPEIKEAMALGMDYAKRVQADLLLATDPDCDRVGIAVRRTDGSYQLLSGNETGILLLDYILAQRTKHGTLPKDPVMVKTIVTMDLGERIAAHYGVETINVLTGFKFIGEQIGRLEKEGHPERYVFGFEESYGYLTGSYVRDKDAVDGALMICEMFCFYKTQGISLLDRLQALYAEYGYCLNTLHSFTFEGSAGFEKMQKIMQRFRTEAPDAFAGKKVEKVLDYLPGLDGLPKSDVLKYLLSDHCSVVVRPSGTEPKLKIYISISAENQQAAEACEAAIAAELGNRMK
;
A
#
# COMPACT_ATOMS: atom_id res chain seq x y z
N MET A 1 -29.07 1.72 6.63
CA MET A 1 -28.80 1.76 8.08
C MET A 1 -29.50 2.96 8.70
N ASP A 2 -30.15 2.80 9.88
CA ASP A 2 -30.69 3.94 10.65
C ASP A 2 -29.57 4.47 11.55
N TYR A 3 -28.94 5.54 11.14
CA TYR A 3 -27.76 6.12 11.79
C TYR A 3 -28.03 6.59 13.23
N ARG A 4 -29.25 7.05 13.56
CA ARG A 4 -29.61 7.48 14.93
C ARG A 4 -29.73 6.30 15.88
N LYS A 5 -30.32 5.22 15.39
CA LYS A 5 -30.43 3.98 16.15
C LYS A 5 -29.04 3.38 16.41
N GLU A 6 -28.20 3.39 15.39
CA GLU A 6 -26.83 2.87 15.52
C GLU A 6 -25.96 3.74 16.43
N TYR A 7 -26.05 5.07 16.35
CA TYR A 7 -25.40 5.96 17.32
C TYR A 7 -25.84 5.68 18.76
N THR A 8 -27.16 5.50 18.99
CA THR A 8 -27.68 5.18 20.33
C THR A 8 -27.11 3.86 20.85
N ARG A 9 -27.03 2.85 19.98
CA ARG A 9 -26.43 1.57 20.28
C ARG A 9 -24.95 1.68 20.67
N TRP A 10 -24.17 2.46 19.90
CA TRP A 10 -22.76 2.72 20.20
C TRP A 10 -22.57 3.44 21.54
N CYS A 11 -23.39 4.44 21.86
CA CYS A 11 -23.35 5.11 23.15
C CYS A 11 -23.57 4.15 24.34
N ALA A 12 -24.34 3.09 24.14
CA ALA A 12 -24.60 2.09 25.17
C ALA A 12 -23.49 1.04 25.28
N LEU A 13 -22.97 0.55 24.13
CA LEU A 13 -22.15 -0.65 24.05
C LEU A 13 -20.65 -0.40 23.83
N ALA A 14 -20.27 0.70 23.19
CA ALA A 14 -18.86 1.03 22.91
C ALA A 14 -18.17 1.55 24.19
N LYS A 15 -17.74 0.63 25.06
CA LYS A 15 -17.15 0.90 26.38
C LYS A 15 -15.86 0.11 26.59
N GLY A 16 -14.90 0.73 27.26
CA GLY A 16 -13.74 0.07 27.84
C GLY A 16 -12.58 -0.29 26.90
N LEU A 17 -12.75 -0.17 25.57
CA LEU A 17 -11.67 -0.47 24.61
C LEU A 17 -10.86 0.75 24.20
N ASP A 18 -11.50 1.91 24.06
CA ASP A 18 -10.86 3.15 23.63
C ASP A 18 -11.60 4.36 24.22
N ALA A 19 -10.98 5.03 25.16
CA ALA A 19 -11.55 6.20 25.84
C ALA A 19 -11.85 7.37 24.87
N ASP A 20 -11.08 7.53 23.79
CA ASP A 20 -11.30 8.60 22.81
C ASP A 20 -12.61 8.37 22.04
N VAL A 21 -12.95 7.12 21.72
CA VAL A 21 -14.23 6.76 21.09
C VAL A 21 -15.39 7.13 22.00
N GLU A 22 -15.30 6.83 23.31
CA GLU A 22 -16.33 7.19 24.28
C GLU A 22 -16.50 8.70 24.41
N GLN A 23 -15.40 9.43 24.47
CA GLN A 23 -15.40 10.90 24.54
C GLN A 23 -16.01 11.52 23.27
N GLU A 24 -15.65 11.03 22.10
CA GLU A 24 -16.17 11.53 20.83
C GLU A 24 -17.68 11.26 20.70
N LEU A 25 -18.15 10.04 21.07
CA LEU A 25 -19.60 9.74 21.13
C LEU A 25 -20.36 10.72 22.02
N ALA A 26 -19.77 11.10 23.16
CA ALA A 26 -20.38 12.09 24.04
C ALA A 26 -20.36 13.51 23.44
N ALA A 27 -19.26 13.87 22.76
CA ALA A 27 -19.05 15.18 22.16
C ALA A 27 -19.97 15.47 20.97
N ILE A 28 -20.30 14.45 20.17
CA ILE A 28 -21.20 14.60 19.00
C ILE A 28 -22.69 14.52 19.37
N ARG A 29 -23.02 14.38 20.65
CA ARG A 29 -24.41 14.29 21.11
C ARG A 29 -25.22 15.54 20.72
N GLY A 30 -26.26 15.36 19.91
CA GLY A 30 -27.09 16.42 19.37
C GLY A 30 -26.56 17.11 18.11
N GLU A 31 -25.38 16.71 17.63
CA GLU A 31 -24.78 17.20 16.39
C GLU A 31 -25.20 16.30 15.22
N GLU A 32 -26.42 16.51 14.72
CA GLU A 32 -27.07 15.59 13.78
C GLU A 32 -26.23 15.27 12.53
N GLU A 33 -25.59 16.28 11.92
CA GLU A 33 -24.74 16.11 10.74
C GLU A 33 -23.51 15.24 11.04
N LYS A 34 -22.88 15.42 12.21
CA LYS A 34 -21.73 14.61 12.64
C LYS A 34 -22.14 13.17 12.93
N ILE A 35 -23.30 12.97 13.60
CA ILE A 35 -23.85 11.65 13.85
C ILE A 35 -24.14 10.96 12.52
N GLN A 36 -24.80 11.63 11.60
CA GLN A 36 -25.09 11.08 10.28
C GLN A 36 -23.81 10.69 9.54
N ASP A 37 -22.81 11.57 9.49
CA ASP A 37 -21.54 11.31 8.80
C ASP A 37 -20.77 10.12 9.40
N ALA A 38 -20.82 9.94 10.72
CA ALA A 38 -20.17 8.84 11.42
C ALA A 38 -20.89 7.48 11.28
N PHE A 39 -22.23 7.47 11.07
CA PHE A 39 -23.06 6.27 11.18
C PHE A 39 -23.96 5.96 9.98
N TYR A 40 -23.91 6.71 8.86
CA TYR A 40 -24.83 6.49 7.74
C TYR A 40 -24.58 5.17 6.97
N ARG A 41 -23.40 4.59 7.12
CA ARG A 41 -22.99 3.30 6.55
C ARG A 41 -21.86 2.67 7.36
N ASP A 42 -21.52 1.43 7.04
CA ASP A 42 -20.29 0.79 7.49
C ASP A 42 -19.10 1.29 6.67
N LEU A 43 -17.91 1.30 7.28
CA LEU A 43 -16.65 1.58 6.58
C LEU A 43 -16.42 0.48 5.54
N ALA A 44 -16.30 0.87 4.29
CA ALA A 44 -16.17 -0.08 3.20
C ALA A 44 -14.85 -0.87 3.29
N PHE A 45 -14.95 -2.19 3.30
CA PHE A 45 -13.83 -3.08 3.02
C PHE A 45 -13.62 -3.10 1.51
N GLY A 46 -12.72 -2.26 1.02
CA GLY A 46 -12.42 -2.15 -0.41
C GLY A 46 -11.74 -3.41 -0.95
N THR A 47 -11.09 -3.29 -2.10
CA THR A 47 -10.43 -4.42 -2.79
C THR A 47 -9.17 -4.94 -2.08
N GLY A 48 -8.92 -4.60 -0.84
CA GLY A 48 -7.72 -5.04 -0.11
C GLY A 48 -7.62 -4.54 1.32
N GLY A 49 -8.74 -4.11 1.94
CA GLY A 49 -8.77 -3.67 3.33
C GLY A 49 -9.60 -2.43 3.59
N LEU A 50 -9.50 -1.87 4.80
CA LEU A 50 -10.22 -0.67 5.24
C LEU A 50 -9.34 0.58 5.08
N ARG A 51 -9.97 1.73 4.84
CA ARG A 51 -9.35 3.05 4.97
C ARG A 51 -10.42 4.08 5.34
N GLY A 52 -10.17 4.85 6.40
CA GLY A 52 -11.13 5.84 6.86
C GLY A 52 -10.52 6.88 7.80
N VAL A 53 -11.32 7.88 8.12
CA VAL A 53 -11.00 8.85 9.18
C VAL A 53 -11.04 8.13 10.53
N ILE A 54 -10.07 8.39 11.39
CA ILE A 54 -10.03 7.90 12.78
C ILE A 54 -11.16 8.56 13.56
N GLY A 55 -11.93 7.80 14.34
CA GLY A 55 -12.98 8.34 15.20
C GLY A 55 -14.09 7.36 15.55
N ALA A 56 -15.07 7.81 16.28
CA ALA A 56 -16.24 7.03 16.69
C ALA A 56 -17.23 6.84 15.53
N GLY A 57 -17.73 5.62 15.35
CA GLY A 57 -18.78 5.29 14.40
C GLY A 57 -18.45 4.16 13.45
N THR A 58 -19.48 3.67 12.76
CA THR A 58 -19.36 2.55 11.82
C THR A 58 -18.62 2.94 10.54
N ASN A 59 -18.66 4.22 10.14
CA ASN A 59 -17.97 4.77 8.97
C ASN A 59 -16.61 5.39 9.35
N ARG A 60 -15.94 4.86 10.37
CA ARG A 60 -14.66 5.38 10.92
C ARG A 60 -13.70 4.23 11.19
N MET A 61 -12.40 4.55 11.22
CA MET A 61 -11.35 3.68 11.74
C MET A 61 -11.30 3.81 13.26
N ASN A 62 -11.58 2.74 13.96
CA ASN A 62 -11.49 2.63 15.42
C ASN A 62 -11.29 1.16 15.83
N VAL A 63 -11.08 0.92 17.11
CA VAL A 63 -10.85 -0.42 17.66
C VAL A 63 -11.98 -1.40 17.33
N TYR A 64 -13.23 -0.96 17.28
CA TYR A 64 -14.38 -1.80 16.99
C TYR A 64 -14.42 -2.23 15.53
N THR A 65 -14.21 -1.30 14.60
CA THR A 65 -14.19 -1.62 13.15
C THR A 65 -12.97 -2.45 12.78
N VAL A 66 -11.82 -2.22 13.43
CA VAL A 66 -10.62 -3.06 13.29
C VAL A 66 -10.87 -4.47 13.85
N ALA A 67 -11.48 -4.58 15.05
CA ALA A 67 -11.79 -5.88 15.65
C ALA A 67 -12.76 -6.69 14.77
N LYS A 68 -13.79 -6.04 14.21
CA LYS A 68 -14.75 -6.68 13.29
C LYS A 68 -14.06 -7.20 12.03
N ALA A 69 -13.19 -6.38 11.41
CA ALA A 69 -12.43 -6.78 10.23
C ALA A 69 -11.48 -7.94 10.54
N SER A 70 -10.82 -7.90 11.70
CA SER A 70 -9.91 -8.96 12.15
C SER A 70 -10.64 -10.27 12.44
N GLN A 71 -11.86 -10.21 13.02
CA GLN A 71 -12.68 -11.41 13.23
C GLN A 71 -13.11 -12.03 11.89
N GLY A 72 -13.54 -11.22 10.92
CA GLY A 72 -13.87 -11.72 9.58
C GLY A 72 -12.68 -12.36 8.87
N LEU A 73 -11.49 -11.73 8.97
CA LEU A 73 -10.26 -12.33 8.44
C LEU A 73 -9.88 -13.62 9.19
N ALA A 74 -10.06 -13.67 10.52
CA ALA A 74 -9.82 -14.89 11.30
C ALA A 74 -10.75 -16.04 10.86
N ASN A 75 -12.02 -15.75 10.63
CA ASN A 75 -12.98 -16.73 10.12
C ASN A 75 -12.54 -17.27 8.76
N TYR A 76 -12.15 -16.37 7.84
CA TYR A 76 -11.65 -16.75 6.51
C TYR A 76 -10.40 -17.65 6.61
N VAL A 77 -9.39 -17.25 7.41
CA VAL A 77 -8.15 -18.02 7.58
C VAL A 77 -8.44 -19.41 8.13
N ARG A 78 -9.25 -19.54 9.17
CA ARG A 78 -9.62 -20.83 9.76
C ARG A 78 -10.42 -21.72 8.81
N LYS A 79 -11.12 -21.15 7.86
CA LYS A 79 -11.91 -21.88 6.86
C LYS A 79 -11.03 -22.44 5.73
N HIS A 80 -9.95 -21.73 5.37
CA HIS A 80 -9.13 -22.03 4.20
C HIS A 80 -7.78 -22.69 4.52
N PHE A 81 -7.30 -22.63 5.77
CA PHE A 81 -6.01 -23.16 6.18
C PHE A 81 -6.14 -24.21 7.28
N ALA A 82 -5.21 -25.18 7.30
CA ALA A 82 -5.12 -26.12 8.39
C ALA A 82 -4.74 -25.41 9.71
N ALA A 83 -5.19 -25.93 10.85
CA ALA A 83 -4.95 -25.28 12.14
C ALA A 83 -3.45 -24.98 12.42
N ALA A 84 -2.56 -25.88 12.00
CA ALA A 84 -1.10 -25.70 12.15
C ALA A 84 -0.53 -24.58 11.29
N ASP A 85 -1.25 -24.16 10.24
CA ASP A 85 -0.85 -23.13 9.28
C ASP A 85 -1.56 -21.79 9.52
N CYS A 86 -2.45 -21.72 10.53
CA CYS A 86 -3.13 -20.49 10.92
C CYS A 86 -2.17 -19.56 11.65
N ARG A 87 -1.41 -18.76 10.88
CA ARG A 87 -0.48 -17.73 11.34
C ARG A 87 -0.77 -16.43 10.60
N ILE A 88 -0.66 -15.30 11.29
CA ILE A 88 -0.84 -13.97 10.68
C ILE A 88 0.34 -13.07 11.07
N ALA A 89 0.96 -12.44 10.08
CA ALA A 89 1.95 -11.40 10.30
C ALA A 89 1.27 -10.04 10.47
N VAL A 90 1.77 -9.20 11.38
CA VAL A 90 1.23 -7.87 11.67
C VAL A 90 2.35 -6.83 11.64
N SER A 91 2.13 -5.75 10.89
CA SER A 91 2.99 -4.56 10.91
C SER A 91 2.16 -3.28 10.94
N ARG A 92 2.80 -2.19 11.27
CA ARG A 92 2.17 -0.87 11.37
C ARG A 92 3.13 0.25 11.02
N ASP A 93 2.57 1.38 10.60
CA ASP A 93 3.30 2.62 10.40
C ASP A 93 3.20 3.55 11.62
N SER A 94 3.73 4.77 11.49
CA SER A 94 3.79 5.79 12.56
C SER A 94 2.45 6.47 12.87
N ARG A 95 1.35 6.14 12.19
CA ARG A 95 0.08 6.85 12.29
C ARG A 95 -0.55 6.76 13.67
N ILE A 96 -1.31 7.80 14.00
CA ILE A 96 -2.10 7.86 15.22
C ILE A 96 -2.93 6.58 15.35
N LYS A 97 -2.88 5.95 16.55
CA LYS A 97 -3.57 4.70 16.90
C LYS A 97 -3.13 3.44 16.14
N SER A 98 -2.08 3.47 15.29
CA SER A 98 -1.61 2.26 14.63
C SER A 98 -1.19 1.17 15.62
N ASP A 99 -0.55 1.52 16.74
CA ASP A 99 -0.21 0.58 17.82
C ASP A 99 -1.46 -0.09 18.41
N LEU A 100 -2.43 0.73 18.82
CA LEU A 100 -3.69 0.25 19.39
C LEU A 100 -4.48 -0.65 18.41
N PHE A 101 -4.48 -0.29 17.14
CA PHE A 101 -5.16 -1.08 16.10
C PHE A 101 -4.44 -2.42 15.83
N ALA A 102 -3.11 -2.42 15.84
CA ALA A 102 -2.31 -3.63 15.68
C ALA A 102 -2.50 -4.58 16.88
N GLU A 103 -2.46 -4.05 18.11
CA GLU A 103 -2.76 -4.80 19.32
C GLU A 103 -4.18 -5.38 19.29
N THR A 104 -5.19 -4.55 18.93
CA THR A 104 -6.58 -5.00 18.81
C THR A 104 -6.71 -6.18 17.85
N ALA A 105 -6.10 -6.07 16.67
CA ALA A 105 -6.13 -7.14 15.68
C ALA A 105 -5.44 -8.42 16.18
N ALA A 106 -4.27 -8.29 16.80
CA ALA A 106 -3.53 -9.41 17.36
C ALA A 106 -4.33 -10.17 18.45
N ARG A 107 -4.99 -9.45 19.35
CA ARG A 107 -5.89 -10.01 20.38
C ARG A 107 -7.04 -10.80 19.78
N VAL A 108 -7.65 -10.28 18.70
CA VAL A 108 -8.74 -10.99 18.00
C VAL A 108 -8.23 -12.26 17.34
N PHE A 109 -7.10 -12.21 16.62
CA PHE A 109 -6.54 -13.39 15.96
C PHE A 109 -6.18 -14.47 16.97
N ALA A 110 -5.47 -14.11 18.04
CA ALA A 110 -5.09 -15.05 19.11
C ALA A 110 -6.33 -15.70 19.76
N ALA A 111 -7.39 -14.93 20.06
CA ALA A 111 -8.65 -15.47 20.58
C ALA A 111 -9.34 -16.47 19.65
N ASN A 112 -9.01 -16.44 18.37
CA ASN A 112 -9.52 -17.35 17.34
C ASN A 112 -8.57 -18.52 17.02
N GLY A 113 -7.54 -18.77 17.85
CA GLY A 113 -6.61 -19.88 17.70
C GLY A 113 -5.58 -19.68 16.59
N ILE A 114 -5.27 -18.42 16.24
CA ILE A 114 -4.31 -18.05 15.21
C ILE A 114 -3.05 -17.50 15.89
N ASP A 115 -1.89 -18.06 15.57
CA ASP A 115 -0.63 -17.49 16.01
C ASP A 115 -0.32 -16.19 15.29
N VAL A 116 0.05 -15.16 16.03
CA VAL A 116 0.34 -13.83 15.53
C VAL A 116 1.83 -13.54 15.60
N TYR A 117 2.41 -13.15 14.49
CA TYR A 117 3.79 -12.67 14.40
C TYR A 117 3.76 -11.16 14.13
N MET A 118 4.20 -10.36 15.09
CA MET A 118 4.07 -8.90 15.06
C MET A 118 5.44 -8.24 15.19
N TYR A 119 5.72 -7.21 14.42
CA TYR A 119 6.91 -6.40 14.66
C TYR A 119 6.75 -5.56 15.93
N GLU A 120 7.78 -5.58 16.79
CA GLU A 120 7.83 -4.76 18.01
C GLU A 120 7.85 -3.27 17.66
N ASP A 121 8.73 -2.89 16.72
CA ASP A 121 8.79 -1.54 16.17
C ASP A 121 7.89 -1.38 14.94
N ILE A 122 7.67 -0.13 14.53
CA ILE A 122 7.02 0.18 13.26
C ILE A 122 7.93 -0.29 12.10
N MET A 123 7.34 -0.96 11.11
CA MET A 123 8.09 -1.48 9.96
C MET A 123 7.38 -1.20 8.64
N PRO A 124 8.14 -1.04 7.53
CA PRO A 124 7.60 -0.83 6.20
C PRO A 124 6.62 -1.92 5.72
N THR A 125 5.73 -1.51 4.83
CA THR A 125 4.86 -2.43 4.09
C THR A 125 5.63 -3.59 3.42
N PRO A 126 6.77 -3.38 2.73
CA PRO A 126 7.53 -4.50 2.16
C PRO A 126 8.13 -5.45 3.23
N CYS A 127 8.46 -4.97 4.42
CA CYS A 127 8.87 -5.86 5.52
C CYS A 127 7.74 -6.81 5.93
N LEU A 128 6.48 -6.33 5.96
CA LEU A 128 5.34 -7.20 6.20
C LEU A 128 5.17 -8.24 5.10
N SER A 129 5.22 -7.83 3.83
CA SER A 129 5.15 -8.75 2.68
C SER A 129 6.21 -9.85 2.79
N PHE A 130 7.45 -9.48 3.13
CA PHE A 130 8.56 -10.39 3.35
C PHE A 130 8.31 -11.34 4.53
N ALA A 131 7.94 -10.82 5.70
CA ALA A 131 7.70 -11.62 6.90
C ALA A 131 6.53 -12.60 6.72
N THR A 132 5.46 -12.18 6.03
CA THR A 132 4.32 -13.07 5.70
C THR A 132 4.78 -14.31 4.96
N ARG A 133 5.69 -14.17 4.00
CA ARG A 133 6.27 -15.27 3.22
C ARG A 133 7.30 -16.07 4.03
N ALA A 134 8.27 -15.39 4.66
CA ALA A 134 9.38 -16.02 5.39
C ALA A 134 8.91 -16.85 6.59
N LEU A 135 7.85 -16.40 7.26
CA LEU A 135 7.25 -17.08 8.42
C LEU A 135 6.09 -18.00 8.04
N HIS A 136 5.84 -18.21 6.75
CA HIS A 136 4.75 -19.04 6.24
C HIS A 136 3.39 -18.70 6.87
N CYS A 137 3.06 -17.41 6.93
CA CYS A 137 1.78 -16.95 7.44
C CYS A 137 0.68 -17.16 6.41
N ALA A 138 -0.53 -17.50 6.87
CA ALA A 138 -1.73 -17.61 6.05
C ALA A 138 -2.18 -16.23 5.51
N ALA A 139 -1.88 -15.17 6.26
CA ALA A 139 -2.17 -13.79 5.89
C ALA A 139 -1.20 -12.82 6.57
N GLY A 140 -1.20 -11.57 6.08
CA GLY A 140 -0.54 -10.45 6.74
C GLY A 140 -1.47 -9.24 6.84
N ILE A 141 -1.28 -8.39 7.85
CA ILE A 141 -1.99 -7.10 7.92
C ILE A 141 -1.02 -5.96 8.13
N MET A 142 -1.27 -4.84 7.44
CA MET A 142 -0.56 -3.58 7.61
C MET A 142 -1.51 -2.48 8.07
N LEU A 143 -1.26 -1.93 9.26
CA LEU A 143 -2.01 -0.80 9.78
C LEU A 143 -1.38 0.49 9.24
N THR A 144 -1.98 1.02 8.18
CA THR A 144 -1.48 2.22 7.47
C THR A 144 -2.56 2.84 6.60
N ALA A 145 -2.47 4.13 6.39
CA ALA A 145 -3.17 4.83 5.31
C ALA A 145 -2.20 5.41 4.28
N SER A 146 -0.97 4.85 4.18
CA SER A 146 0.09 5.29 3.27
C SER A 146 0.34 6.80 3.41
N HIS A 147 0.23 7.56 2.37
CA HIS A 147 0.48 9.01 2.29
C HIS A 147 -0.72 9.91 2.63
N ASN A 148 -1.84 9.36 3.11
CA ASN A 148 -3.01 10.18 3.48
C ASN A 148 -2.70 11.09 4.68
N PRO A 149 -3.45 12.19 4.88
CA PRO A 149 -3.32 13.06 6.06
C PRO A 149 -3.43 12.31 7.40
N ALA A 150 -2.93 12.93 8.48
CA ALA A 150 -2.86 12.36 9.83
C ALA A 150 -4.19 11.83 10.38
N LYS A 151 -5.32 12.44 10.01
CA LYS A 151 -6.65 12.01 10.45
C LYS A 151 -7.12 10.65 9.89
N TYR A 152 -6.39 10.07 8.93
CA TYR A 152 -6.72 8.77 8.33
C TYR A 152 -5.85 7.66 8.91
N ASN A 153 -6.44 6.48 9.04
CA ASN A 153 -5.72 5.23 9.18
C ASN A 153 -6.36 4.16 8.29
N GLY A 154 -5.77 2.98 8.21
CA GLY A 154 -6.26 1.90 7.39
C GLY A 154 -5.78 0.54 7.87
N TYR A 155 -6.26 -0.50 7.20
CA TYR A 155 -6.01 -1.89 7.49
C TYR A 155 -5.89 -2.61 6.15
N LYS A 156 -4.67 -2.82 5.64
CA LYS A 156 -4.41 -3.56 4.40
C LYS A 156 -4.23 -5.04 4.71
N VAL A 157 -4.81 -5.91 3.89
CA VAL A 157 -4.71 -7.38 4.03
C VAL A 157 -3.85 -7.95 2.91
N TYR A 158 -2.95 -8.86 3.28
CA TYR A 158 -2.03 -9.59 2.41
C TYR A 158 -2.31 -11.08 2.50
N GLY A 159 -2.23 -11.79 1.37
CA GLY A 159 -2.33 -13.25 1.32
C GLY A 159 -1.03 -13.95 1.72
N ALA A 160 -1.07 -15.27 1.78
CA ALA A 160 0.09 -16.10 2.15
C ALA A 160 1.30 -15.93 1.21
N ASP A 161 1.07 -15.48 -0.01
CA ASP A 161 2.11 -15.15 -0.99
C ASP A 161 2.78 -13.80 -0.75
N GLY A 162 2.34 -13.04 0.27
CA GLY A 162 2.83 -11.70 0.59
C GLY A 162 2.29 -10.61 -0.34
N CYS A 163 1.36 -10.91 -1.23
CA CYS A 163 0.69 -9.95 -2.09
C CYS A 163 -0.56 -9.40 -1.41
N GLN A 164 -0.86 -8.10 -1.60
CA GLN A 164 -2.14 -7.57 -1.15
C GLN A 164 -3.29 -8.35 -1.83
N ILE A 165 -4.30 -8.78 -1.07
CA ILE A 165 -5.37 -9.66 -1.55
C ILE A 165 -6.08 -9.10 -2.78
N THR A 166 -6.45 -10.00 -3.68
CA THR A 166 -7.21 -9.70 -4.89
C THR A 166 -8.72 -9.85 -4.67
N THR A 167 -9.49 -9.69 -5.73
CA THR A 167 -10.95 -9.51 -5.68
C THR A 167 -11.70 -10.68 -5.04
N GLU A 168 -11.28 -11.93 -5.28
CA GLU A 168 -11.98 -13.12 -4.78
C GLU A 168 -11.83 -13.25 -3.26
N ALA A 169 -10.59 -13.28 -2.76
CA ALA A 169 -10.34 -13.34 -1.31
C ALA A 169 -10.94 -12.14 -0.57
N ALA A 170 -10.88 -10.94 -1.17
CA ALA A 170 -11.49 -9.76 -0.58
C ALA A 170 -13.01 -9.88 -0.46
N ALA A 171 -13.68 -10.48 -1.46
CA ALA A 171 -15.13 -10.70 -1.42
C ALA A 171 -15.53 -11.72 -0.36
N GLU A 172 -14.77 -12.81 -0.20
CA GLU A 172 -15.02 -13.81 0.83
C GLU A 172 -14.80 -13.26 2.25
N ILE A 173 -13.70 -12.52 2.46
CA ILE A 173 -13.42 -11.86 3.74
C ILE A 173 -14.52 -10.83 4.06
N LEU A 174 -14.96 -10.05 3.07
CA LEU A 174 -16.06 -9.10 3.24
C LEU A 174 -17.36 -9.81 3.67
N ALA A 175 -17.69 -10.95 3.06
CA ALA A 175 -18.86 -11.73 3.43
C ALA A 175 -18.79 -12.21 4.90
N GLU A 176 -17.61 -12.66 5.36
CA GLU A 176 -17.39 -13.00 6.77
C GLU A 176 -17.58 -11.78 7.69
N ILE A 177 -17.04 -10.59 7.30
CA ILE A 177 -17.18 -9.34 8.05
C ILE A 177 -18.66 -8.91 8.15
N GLU A 178 -19.40 -8.94 7.03
CA GLU A 178 -20.80 -8.51 6.98
C GLU A 178 -21.74 -9.40 7.80
N ALA A 179 -21.40 -10.68 7.97
CA ALA A 179 -22.16 -11.61 8.79
C ALA A 179 -22.04 -11.36 10.30
N LEU A 180 -21.06 -10.57 10.76
CA LEU A 180 -20.77 -10.34 12.17
C LEU A 180 -21.53 -9.15 12.75
N ASP A 181 -22.04 -9.32 13.96
CA ASP A 181 -22.39 -8.20 14.83
C ASP A 181 -21.16 -7.68 15.57
N LEU A 182 -20.96 -6.37 15.52
CA LEU A 182 -19.76 -5.68 16.02
C LEU A 182 -19.53 -5.85 17.53
N PHE A 183 -20.60 -6.04 18.32
CA PHE A 183 -20.51 -6.05 19.78
C PHE A 183 -20.68 -7.44 20.41
N THR A 184 -21.24 -8.41 19.69
CA THR A 184 -21.54 -9.74 20.23
C THR A 184 -20.73 -10.87 19.64
N ASP A 185 -20.22 -10.72 18.43
CA ASP A 185 -19.62 -11.83 17.68
C ASP A 185 -18.08 -11.76 17.61
N ILE A 186 -17.49 -10.75 18.25
CA ILE A 186 -16.04 -10.55 18.26
C ILE A 186 -15.42 -11.23 19.48
N ARG A 187 -14.46 -12.12 19.23
CA ARG A 187 -13.65 -12.76 20.26
C ARG A 187 -12.36 -11.98 20.44
N MET A 188 -11.96 -11.74 21.69
CA MET A 188 -10.72 -11.02 22.00
C MET A 188 -10.10 -11.61 23.27
N THR A 189 -8.78 -11.81 23.27
CA THR A 189 -8.00 -12.21 24.45
C THR A 189 -7.20 -11.05 25.01
N GLU A 190 -6.48 -11.27 26.12
CA GLU A 190 -5.48 -10.31 26.60
C GLU A 190 -4.29 -10.22 25.63
N PHE A 191 -3.60 -9.08 25.65
CA PHE A 191 -2.38 -8.88 24.87
C PHE A 191 -1.18 -9.36 25.66
N GLU A 192 -0.70 -10.56 25.36
CA GLU A 192 0.46 -11.16 26.01
C GLU A 192 1.45 -11.68 24.96
N ILE A 193 2.70 -11.30 25.09
CA ILE A 193 3.77 -11.73 24.19
C ILE A 193 4.36 -13.04 24.70
N ALA A 194 4.23 -14.10 23.94
CA ALA A 194 4.73 -15.44 24.25
C ALA A 194 6.24 -15.62 23.97
N GLY A 195 6.88 -14.67 23.28
CA GLY A 195 8.30 -14.70 22.95
C GLY A 195 8.61 -14.08 21.59
N THR A 196 9.81 -14.36 21.07
CA THR A 196 10.28 -13.89 19.77
C THR A 196 10.46 -15.06 18.81
N ARG A 197 10.20 -14.85 17.51
CA ARG A 197 10.34 -15.86 16.45
C ARG A 197 11.17 -15.30 15.28
N ASP A 198 12.16 -16.10 14.88
CA ASP A 198 13.03 -15.82 13.72
C ASP A 198 12.74 -16.75 12.53
N THR A 199 11.99 -17.83 12.76
CA THR A 199 11.64 -18.83 11.72
C THR A 199 10.24 -19.36 11.94
N ALA A 200 9.66 -19.97 10.91
CA ALA A 200 8.38 -20.67 10.98
C ALA A 200 8.43 -21.94 11.85
N GLU A 201 9.62 -22.51 12.08
CA GLU A 201 9.82 -23.69 12.91
C GLU A 201 10.11 -23.29 14.35
N ALA A 202 9.17 -23.57 15.24
CA ALA A 202 9.44 -23.52 16.66
C ALA A 202 8.54 -24.48 17.43
N ASN A 203 9.07 -25.65 17.68
CA ASN A 203 8.63 -26.50 18.78
C ASN A 203 9.16 -25.93 20.11
N VAL A 204 8.36 -25.14 20.79
CA VAL A 204 8.51 -24.93 22.22
C VAL A 204 7.21 -25.29 22.88
N SER A 205 7.24 -26.36 23.68
CA SER A 205 6.17 -26.70 24.61
C SER A 205 6.06 -25.57 25.64
N VAL A 206 5.14 -24.65 25.42
CA VAL A 206 4.74 -23.69 26.45
C VAL A 206 3.60 -24.35 27.24
N ALA A 207 3.76 -24.40 28.55
CA ALA A 207 2.73 -24.89 29.45
C ALA A 207 1.47 -24.05 29.28
N HIS A 208 0.37 -24.73 28.95
CA HIS A 208 -0.93 -24.09 28.73
C HIS A 208 -1.44 -23.45 30.02
N SER A 209 -1.40 -22.14 30.11
CA SER A 209 -2.28 -21.42 31.03
C SER A 209 -3.63 -21.25 30.33
N VAL A 210 -4.65 -21.87 30.87
CA VAL A 210 -6.02 -21.73 30.39
C VAL A 210 -6.52 -20.34 30.80
N THR A 211 -6.40 -19.37 29.92
CA THR A 211 -7.08 -18.09 30.06
C THR A 211 -8.44 -18.16 29.39
N THR A 212 -9.47 -17.86 30.12
CA THR A 212 -10.85 -17.79 29.62
C THR A 212 -11.00 -16.66 28.62
N PRO A 213 -11.58 -16.87 27.44
CA PRO A 213 -11.86 -15.79 26.49
C PRO A 213 -12.79 -14.76 27.13
N VAL A 214 -12.44 -13.49 27.04
CA VAL A 214 -13.33 -12.39 27.43
C VAL A 214 -14.22 -12.11 26.21
N THR A 215 -15.47 -12.54 26.26
CA THR A 215 -16.51 -12.01 25.36
C THR A 215 -16.79 -10.57 25.76
N LEU A 216 -17.07 -9.70 24.80
CA LEU A 216 -17.57 -8.33 25.06
C LEU A 216 -18.95 -8.41 25.71
N GLU A 217 -19.00 -8.90 26.95
CA GLU A 217 -20.26 -8.89 27.71
C GLU A 217 -20.51 -7.48 28.26
N THR A 218 -21.63 -6.93 27.85
CA THR A 218 -22.19 -5.69 28.39
C THR A 218 -22.46 -5.84 29.87
N ALA A 219 -21.82 -5.01 30.71
CA ALA A 219 -22.17 -4.86 32.11
C ALA A 219 -23.60 -4.25 32.18
N THR A 220 -24.61 -5.07 32.30
CA THR A 220 -25.94 -4.64 32.71
C THR A 220 -25.91 -4.44 34.23
N ALA A 221 -25.86 -3.16 34.63
CA ALA A 221 -26.18 -2.81 35.99
C ALA A 221 -27.70 -2.94 36.19
N ASP A 222 -28.13 -3.96 36.90
CA ASP A 222 -29.46 -3.89 37.49
C ASP A 222 -29.39 -4.27 38.97
N ALA A 223 -29.97 -3.41 39.75
CA ALA A 223 -30.03 -3.48 41.20
C ALA A 223 -31.38 -4.10 41.63
N THR A 224 -31.26 -4.84 42.68
CA THR A 224 -32.27 -5.17 43.70
C THR A 224 -33.04 -6.47 43.64
N SER A 225 -32.87 -7.12 44.73
CA SER A 225 -33.77 -7.81 45.70
C SER A 225 -33.96 -9.31 45.55
N THR A 226 -33.39 -9.97 46.58
CA THR A 226 -33.95 -11.02 47.49
C THR A 226 -35.19 -11.84 47.01
N GLU A 227 -35.07 -13.14 46.92
CA GLU A 227 -35.52 -14.15 47.90
C GLU A 227 -35.51 -15.57 47.32
N LYS A 228 -35.11 -16.50 48.18
CA LYS A 228 -35.22 -17.95 48.24
C LYS A 228 -36.37 -18.63 47.46
N GLU A 229 -36.12 -19.76 46.80
CA GLU A 229 -36.38 -21.09 47.34
C GLU A 229 -36.09 -22.24 46.36
N ALA A 230 -35.95 -23.41 46.89
CA ALA A 230 -35.38 -24.66 46.52
C ALA A 230 -35.98 -25.42 45.33
N ALA A 231 -35.10 -26.21 44.72
CA ALA A 231 -35.25 -27.60 44.23
C ALA A 231 -36.27 -27.92 43.13
N SER A 232 -35.73 -28.31 41.98
CA SER A 232 -36.04 -29.68 41.47
C SER A 232 -35.17 -30.00 40.24
N SER A 233 -34.54 -31.15 40.28
CA SER A 233 -33.76 -31.80 39.25
C SER A 233 -34.55 -32.07 37.98
N HIS A 234 -34.01 -31.63 36.83
CA HIS A 234 -34.20 -32.34 35.58
C HIS A 234 -32.90 -32.25 34.77
N SER A 235 -32.32 -33.38 34.53
CA SER A 235 -31.17 -33.59 33.65
C SER A 235 -31.51 -33.18 32.23
N ALA A 236 -31.00 -32.06 31.79
CA ALA A 236 -30.83 -31.78 30.36
C ALA A 236 -29.33 -32.05 30.04
N THR A 237 -29.14 -33.04 29.19
CA THR A 237 -27.83 -33.41 28.63
C THR A 237 -27.17 -32.18 28.06
N GLY A 238 -26.01 -31.81 28.65
CA GLY A 238 -25.18 -30.72 28.19
C GLY A 238 -24.74 -30.98 26.76
N ALA A 239 -25.07 -30.06 25.87
CA ALA A 239 -24.29 -29.85 24.70
C ALA A 239 -22.92 -29.31 25.20
N THR A 240 -21.94 -30.17 25.21
CA THR A 240 -20.56 -29.77 25.45
C THR A 240 -20.17 -28.75 24.36
N ASP A 241 -19.75 -27.59 24.80
CA ASP A 241 -19.10 -26.55 24.00
C ASP A 241 -17.72 -27.10 23.53
N MET A 242 -17.77 -28.02 22.55
CA MET A 242 -16.63 -28.82 22.09
C MET A 242 -15.87 -28.16 20.94
N ASP A 243 -16.10 -26.84 20.63
CA ASP A 243 -15.53 -26.20 19.44
C ASP A 243 -14.95 -24.78 19.67
N ALA A 244 -14.65 -24.39 20.90
CA ALA A 244 -13.81 -23.22 21.09
C ALA A 244 -12.36 -23.61 20.71
N PRO A 245 -11.73 -22.97 19.69
CA PRO A 245 -10.34 -23.28 19.37
C PRO A 245 -9.44 -22.94 20.56
N ALA A 246 -8.37 -23.71 20.73
CA ALA A 246 -7.30 -23.33 21.66
C ALA A 246 -6.84 -21.91 21.30
N THR A 247 -6.56 -21.07 22.30
CA THR A 247 -6.08 -19.71 22.07
C THR A 247 -4.70 -19.78 21.38
N GLY A 248 -4.52 -19.01 20.30
CA GLY A 248 -3.21 -18.82 19.66
C GLY A 248 -2.33 -17.88 20.49
N HIS A 249 -1.09 -17.73 20.08
CA HIS A 249 -0.08 -16.96 20.79
C HIS A 249 0.33 -15.72 19.98
N ILE A 250 0.80 -14.68 20.66
CA ILE A 250 1.35 -13.48 20.03
C ILE A 250 2.86 -13.50 20.24
N PHE A 251 3.63 -13.38 19.16
CA PHE A 251 5.08 -13.38 19.17
C PHE A 251 5.62 -12.11 18.52
N TRP A 252 6.75 -11.61 19.01
CA TRP A 252 7.54 -10.64 18.28
C TRP A 252 8.26 -11.33 17.11
N ILE A 253 8.30 -10.64 15.95
CA ILE A 253 9.16 -11.02 14.82
C ILE A 253 10.59 -10.67 15.21
N GLY A 254 11.51 -11.64 15.09
CA GLY A 254 12.91 -11.47 15.49
C GLY A 254 13.73 -10.68 14.49
N GLU A 255 14.90 -10.22 14.96
CA GLU A 255 15.85 -9.42 14.16
C GLU A 255 16.38 -10.18 12.93
N ALA A 256 16.43 -11.52 12.97
CA ALA A 256 16.90 -12.31 11.83
C ALA A 256 16.00 -12.12 10.60
N VAL A 257 14.68 -12.07 10.77
CA VAL A 257 13.73 -11.85 9.66
C VAL A 257 13.96 -10.47 9.02
N TYR A 258 14.18 -9.45 9.83
CA TYR A 258 14.49 -8.11 9.34
C TYR A 258 15.86 -8.06 8.64
N THR A 259 16.86 -8.73 9.18
CA THR A 259 18.19 -8.84 8.55
C THR A 259 18.10 -9.57 7.22
N ASP A 260 17.36 -10.67 7.13
CA ASP A 260 17.13 -11.40 5.88
C ASP A 260 16.41 -10.53 4.83
N PHE A 261 15.47 -9.68 5.24
CA PHE A 261 14.86 -8.69 4.35
C PHE A 261 15.93 -7.75 3.78
N VAL A 262 16.76 -7.13 4.62
CA VAL A 262 17.85 -6.23 4.18
C VAL A 262 18.82 -6.94 3.24
N GLU A 263 19.20 -8.17 3.55
CA GLU A 263 20.08 -8.97 2.68
C GLU A 263 19.43 -9.28 1.32
N ASN A 264 18.12 -9.49 1.26
CA ASN A 264 17.41 -9.67 -0.01
C ASN A 264 17.34 -8.38 -0.82
N VAL A 265 17.15 -7.23 -0.18
CA VAL A 265 17.24 -5.91 -0.85
C VAL A 265 18.65 -5.72 -1.43
N LYS A 266 19.70 -5.96 -0.67
CA LYS A 266 21.10 -5.82 -1.12
C LYS A 266 21.44 -6.68 -2.33
N LYS A 267 20.83 -7.85 -2.47
CA LYS A 267 20.99 -8.76 -3.62
C LYS A 267 20.40 -8.19 -4.92
N GLN A 268 19.61 -7.13 -4.86
CA GLN A 268 19.03 -6.51 -6.05
C GLN A 268 20.02 -5.61 -6.79
N SER A 269 21.17 -5.27 -6.19
CA SER A 269 22.25 -4.56 -6.88
C SER A 269 22.61 -5.23 -8.22
N VAL A 270 22.69 -4.44 -9.27
CA VAL A 270 23.03 -4.90 -10.64
C VAL A 270 24.47 -4.61 -11.03
N LEU A 271 25.28 -4.14 -10.07
CA LEU A 271 26.72 -3.92 -10.28
C LEU A 271 27.45 -5.26 -10.43
N GLY A 272 28.32 -5.32 -11.43
CA GLY A 272 29.26 -6.42 -11.57
C GLY A 272 30.53 -6.23 -10.73
N PRO A 273 31.36 -7.28 -10.58
CA PRO A 273 32.58 -7.23 -9.78
C PRO A 273 33.62 -6.20 -10.28
N ASP A 274 33.58 -5.86 -11.56
CA ASP A 274 34.49 -4.90 -12.18
C ASP A 274 33.94 -3.47 -12.22
N ASP A 275 32.71 -3.24 -11.74
CA ASP A 275 32.11 -1.91 -11.71
C ASP A 275 32.66 -1.11 -10.53
N SER A 276 33.37 -0.05 -10.83
CA SER A 276 33.82 0.91 -9.83
C SER A 276 32.91 2.12 -9.82
N ILE A 277 32.23 2.37 -8.70
CA ILE A 277 31.40 3.56 -8.50
C ILE A 277 31.84 4.33 -7.26
N ASP A 278 31.82 5.66 -7.33
CA ASP A 278 32.03 6.52 -6.17
C ASP A 278 30.75 6.60 -5.33
N ARG A 279 30.75 5.94 -4.19
CA ARG A 279 29.63 5.95 -3.24
C ARG A 279 29.67 7.16 -2.28
N ASN A 280 30.71 7.97 -2.33
CA ASN A 280 30.82 9.18 -1.50
C ASN A 280 30.00 10.34 -2.11
N VAL A 281 28.71 10.13 -2.28
CA VAL A 281 27.76 11.15 -2.73
C VAL A 281 27.01 11.70 -1.52
N ALA A 282 26.78 13.02 -1.50
CA ALA A 282 26.03 13.66 -0.43
C ALA A 282 24.52 13.42 -0.64
N ILE A 283 23.92 12.64 0.22
CA ILE A 283 22.51 12.27 0.19
C ILE A 283 21.77 12.97 1.33
N VAL A 284 20.68 13.65 1.03
CA VAL A 284 19.67 14.03 2.03
C VAL A 284 18.54 13.02 1.99
N TYR A 285 18.13 12.52 3.15
CA TYR A 285 17.02 11.57 3.25
C TYR A 285 15.96 12.03 4.24
N SER A 286 14.69 11.99 3.83
CA SER A 286 13.53 12.19 4.68
C SER A 286 12.63 10.96 4.68
N PRO A 287 12.40 10.31 5.83
CA PRO A 287 11.37 9.27 5.97
C PRO A 287 9.94 9.85 6.13
N LEU A 288 9.75 11.17 6.02
CA LEU A 288 8.48 11.87 6.22
C LEU A 288 7.75 11.43 7.51
N ASN A 289 8.47 11.34 8.62
CA ASN A 289 8.02 10.86 9.93
C ASN A 289 7.47 9.40 9.90
N GLY A 290 7.83 8.60 8.91
CA GLY A 290 7.35 7.24 8.72
C GLY A 290 8.33 6.15 9.14
N THR A 291 8.14 4.94 8.59
CA THR A 291 8.86 3.71 8.94
C THR A 291 10.23 3.59 8.28
N GLY A 292 10.51 4.38 7.23
CA GLY A 292 11.69 4.18 6.39
C GLY A 292 13.05 4.51 7.03
N ARG A 293 13.07 5.24 8.17
CA ARG A 293 14.32 5.71 8.79
C ARG A 293 15.35 4.59 8.99
N ALA A 294 14.97 3.54 9.71
CA ALA A 294 15.89 2.45 10.03
C ALA A 294 16.22 1.58 8.80
N PRO A 295 15.26 1.03 8.05
CA PRO A 295 15.56 0.09 6.97
C PRO A 295 16.30 0.74 5.79
N VAL A 296 15.92 1.95 5.38
CA VAL A 296 16.62 2.65 4.29
C VAL A 296 18.04 3.02 4.69
N THR A 297 18.25 3.62 5.89
CA THR A 297 19.59 4.04 6.30
C THR A 297 20.50 2.84 6.60
N ARG A 298 19.98 1.74 7.13
CA ARG A 298 20.73 0.50 7.34
C ARG A 298 21.19 -0.06 6.00
N THR A 299 20.26 -0.29 5.08
CA THR A 299 20.55 -0.84 3.75
C THR A 299 21.59 0.00 3.00
N LEU A 300 21.38 1.32 2.94
CA LEU A 300 22.31 2.21 2.25
C LEU A 300 23.71 2.19 2.89
N ARG A 301 23.82 2.24 4.23
CA ARG A 301 25.11 2.19 4.93
C ARG A 301 25.84 0.86 4.73
N GLU A 302 25.12 -0.26 4.82
CA GLU A 302 25.70 -1.59 4.56
C GLU A 302 26.16 -1.75 3.11
N CYS A 303 25.54 -1.03 2.16
CA CYS A 303 25.99 -0.95 0.77
C CYS A 303 27.06 0.15 0.51
N GLY A 304 27.58 0.80 1.56
CA GLY A 304 28.68 1.77 1.47
C GLY A 304 28.27 3.22 1.23
N TYR A 305 26.98 3.55 1.22
CA TYR A 305 26.50 4.94 1.15
C TYR A 305 26.44 5.54 2.56
N THR A 306 27.50 6.20 2.99
CA THR A 306 27.65 6.66 4.38
C THR A 306 27.44 8.16 4.57
N ASN A 307 27.50 8.96 3.50
CA ASN A 307 27.32 10.41 3.55
C ASN A 307 25.82 10.78 3.45
N ILE A 308 25.06 10.39 4.47
CA ILE A 308 23.60 10.58 4.54
C ILE A 308 23.29 11.61 5.62
N THR A 309 22.62 12.69 5.23
CA THR A 309 22.03 13.69 6.13
C THR A 309 20.53 13.46 6.24
N LEU A 310 20.06 13.15 7.45
CA LEU A 310 18.61 13.02 7.71
C LEU A 310 17.96 14.40 7.91
N VAL A 311 16.73 14.57 7.42
CA VAL A 311 15.91 15.76 7.68
C VAL A 311 15.39 15.65 9.12
N LYS A 312 16.02 16.38 10.04
CA LYS A 312 15.88 16.21 11.48
C LYS A 312 14.43 16.29 11.98
N GLU A 313 13.64 17.20 11.42
CA GLU A 313 12.22 17.41 11.79
C GLU A 313 11.30 16.30 11.28
N GLN A 314 11.80 15.46 10.36
CA GLN A 314 11.04 14.39 9.72
C GLN A 314 11.64 13.00 9.96
N GLU A 315 12.79 12.91 10.66
CA GLU A 315 13.50 11.63 10.84
C GLU A 315 12.82 10.70 11.86
N MET A 316 12.21 11.27 12.90
CA MET A 316 11.52 10.48 13.93
C MET A 316 10.08 10.21 13.53
N PRO A 317 9.58 8.99 13.80
CA PRO A 317 8.19 8.65 13.57
C PRO A 317 7.23 9.60 14.30
N ASP A 318 6.25 10.17 13.57
CA ASP A 318 5.22 11.02 14.17
C ASP A 318 3.96 11.00 13.30
N GLY A 319 2.89 10.38 13.80
CA GLY A 319 1.62 10.25 13.10
C GLY A 319 0.84 11.55 12.90
N HIS A 320 1.28 12.66 13.49
CA HIS A 320 0.72 13.99 13.27
C HIS A 320 1.28 14.66 12.01
N PHE A 321 2.44 14.20 11.50
CA PHE A 321 3.13 14.77 10.34
C PHE A 321 3.26 16.31 10.41
N PRO A 322 3.90 16.85 11.47
CA PRO A 322 3.81 18.28 11.82
C PRO A 322 4.36 19.23 10.75
N THR A 323 5.29 18.76 9.93
CA THR A 323 5.93 19.53 8.87
C THR A 323 5.40 19.21 7.47
N CYS A 324 4.55 18.18 7.35
CA CYS A 324 4.06 17.70 6.07
C CYS A 324 2.65 17.09 6.21
N PRO A 325 1.57 17.91 6.17
CA PRO A 325 0.18 17.44 6.33
C PRO A 325 -0.25 16.34 5.33
N TYR A 326 0.41 16.28 4.19
CA TYR A 326 0.26 15.25 3.17
C TYR A 326 1.63 14.61 2.92
N PRO A 327 2.01 13.56 3.68
CA PRO A 327 3.34 12.95 3.62
C PRO A 327 3.50 12.08 2.36
N ASN A 328 3.38 12.69 1.19
CA ASN A 328 3.44 12.05 -0.12
C ASN A 328 4.63 12.62 -0.91
N PRO A 329 5.68 11.82 -1.21
CA PRO A 329 6.84 12.27 -1.95
C PRO A 329 6.56 12.67 -3.41
N GLU A 330 5.32 12.44 -3.90
CA GLU A 330 4.87 12.92 -5.21
C GLU A 330 4.64 14.44 -5.24
N ILE A 331 4.39 15.06 -4.08
CA ILE A 331 4.04 16.48 -4.02
C ILE A 331 5.21 17.34 -3.58
N LYS A 332 5.33 18.49 -4.23
CA LYS A 332 6.45 19.42 -4.01
C LYS A 332 6.54 19.91 -2.57
N GLU A 333 5.40 20.12 -1.93
CA GLU A 333 5.29 20.59 -0.55
C GLU A 333 5.90 19.58 0.44
N ALA A 334 5.71 18.28 0.21
CA ALA A 334 6.32 17.24 1.03
C ALA A 334 7.85 17.21 0.90
N MET A 335 8.36 17.51 -0.30
CA MET A 335 9.78 17.52 -0.60
C MET A 335 10.47 18.84 -0.18
N ALA A 336 9.71 19.91 0.13
CA ALA A 336 10.24 21.26 0.30
C ALA A 336 11.31 21.35 1.41
N LEU A 337 11.04 20.79 2.59
CA LEU A 337 11.99 20.80 3.71
C LEU A 337 13.26 20.01 3.37
N GLY A 338 13.11 18.85 2.74
CA GLY A 338 14.26 18.07 2.24
C GLY A 338 15.10 18.82 1.21
N MET A 339 14.46 19.55 0.29
CA MET A 339 15.16 20.41 -0.68
C MET A 339 15.92 21.57 -0.01
N ASP A 340 15.38 22.14 1.08
CA ASP A 340 16.08 23.17 1.84
C ASP A 340 17.28 22.61 2.61
N TYR A 341 17.18 21.38 3.13
CA TYR A 341 18.34 20.64 3.64
C TYR A 341 19.37 20.40 2.56
N ALA A 342 18.94 19.88 1.40
CA ALA A 342 19.81 19.59 0.28
C ALA A 342 20.60 20.83 -0.19
N LYS A 343 19.94 21.98 -0.28
CA LYS A 343 20.62 23.26 -0.60
C LYS A 343 21.66 23.65 0.46
N ARG A 344 21.33 23.49 1.76
CA ARG A 344 22.25 23.86 2.86
C ARG A 344 23.51 23.02 2.90
N VAL A 345 23.38 21.70 2.68
CA VAL A 345 24.53 20.77 2.69
C VAL A 345 25.12 20.53 1.30
N GLN A 346 24.57 21.19 0.28
CA GLN A 346 24.93 21.00 -1.13
C GLN A 346 24.86 19.53 -1.56
N ALA A 347 23.82 18.83 -1.13
CA ALA A 347 23.63 17.42 -1.45
C ALA A 347 23.56 17.19 -2.96
N ASP A 348 24.00 16.03 -3.40
CA ASP A 348 23.88 15.59 -4.79
C ASP A 348 22.47 15.08 -5.09
N LEU A 349 21.88 14.39 -4.10
CA LEU A 349 20.61 13.67 -4.21
C LEU A 349 19.76 13.88 -2.94
N LEU A 350 18.47 14.12 -3.14
CA LEU A 350 17.46 14.05 -2.09
C LEU A 350 16.57 12.82 -2.32
N LEU A 351 16.35 12.05 -1.27
CA LEU A 351 15.36 10.95 -1.21
C LEU A 351 14.29 11.28 -0.17
N ALA A 352 13.04 10.93 -0.45
CA ALA A 352 11.99 10.91 0.57
C ALA A 352 11.07 9.69 0.36
N THR A 353 10.70 9.03 1.48
CA THR A 353 9.76 7.90 1.48
C THR A 353 8.47 8.29 2.18
N ASP A 354 7.34 7.70 1.75
CA ASP A 354 6.07 7.89 2.43
C ASP A 354 6.01 7.10 3.77
N PRO A 355 4.98 7.32 4.62
CA PRO A 355 4.98 6.78 5.98
C PRO A 355 5.11 5.26 6.10
N ASP A 356 4.52 4.48 5.21
CA ASP A 356 4.65 3.02 5.18
C ASP A 356 5.78 2.53 4.26
N CYS A 357 6.61 3.47 3.77
CA CYS A 357 7.86 3.23 3.05
C CYS A 357 7.71 2.25 1.87
N ASP A 358 6.60 2.42 1.13
CA ASP A 358 6.37 1.68 -0.11
C ASP A 358 6.58 2.55 -1.37
N ARG A 359 6.82 3.88 -1.20
CA ARG A 359 7.13 4.85 -2.27
C ARG A 359 8.38 5.64 -1.95
N VAL A 360 9.17 5.96 -2.98
CA VAL A 360 10.33 6.85 -2.86
C VAL A 360 10.35 7.88 -3.97
N GLY A 361 10.38 9.16 -3.58
CA GLY A 361 10.55 10.30 -4.48
C GLY A 361 11.96 10.88 -4.37
N ILE A 362 12.43 11.50 -5.46
CA ILE A 362 13.78 12.06 -5.55
C ILE A 362 13.82 13.48 -6.09
N ALA A 363 14.84 14.23 -5.66
CA ALA A 363 15.27 15.44 -6.35
C ALA A 363 16.78 15.38 -6.60
N VAL A 364 17.18 15.79 -7.80
CA VAL A 364 18.58 15.81 -8.23
C VAL A 364 19.08 17.24 -8.37
N ARG A 365 20.35 17.45 -8.04
CA ARG A 365 21.00 18.77 -8.15
C ARG A 365 21.31 19.08 -9.61
N ARG A 366 20.94 20.28 -10.05
CA ARG A 366 21.31 20.84 -11.35
C ARG A 366 22.68 21.51 -11.29
N THR A 367 23.27 21.80 -12.46
CA THR A 367 24.54 22.48 -12.59
C THR A 367 24.53 23.92 -12.03
N ASP A 368 23.37 24.57 -12.02
CA ASP A 368 23.16 25.90 -11.41
C ASP A 368 22.96 25.86 -9.88
N GLY A 369 23.00 24.65 -9.27
CA GLY A 369 22.80 24.43 -7.84
C GLY A 369 21.34 24.36 -7.39
N SER A 370 20.38 24.55 -8.29
CA SER A 370 18.96 24.29 -8.02
C SER A 370 18.66 22.78 -8.00
N TYR A 371 17.49 22.41 -7.52
CA TYR A 371 17.05 21.01 -7.46
C TYR A 371 15.82 20.78 -8.35
N GLN A 372 15.84 19.68 -9.08
CA GLN A 372 14.71 19.22 -9.88
C GLN A 372 14.13 17.96 -9.25
N LEU A 373 12.83 17.99 -8.96
CA LEU A 373 12.05 16.80 -8.66
C LEU A 373 11.89 15.97 -9.93
N LEU A 374 12.10 14.66 -9.83
CA LEU A 374 11.74 13.72 -10.88
C LEU A 374 10.40 13.07 -10.54
N SER A 375 9.54 12.92 -11.53
CA SER A 375 8.29 12.18 -11.38
C SER A 375 8.55 10.69 -11.19
N GLY A 376 7.54 9.96 -10.68
CA GLY A 376 7.62 8.51 -10.54
C GLY A 376 7.87 7.81 -11.89
N ASN A 377 7.28 8.33 -12.96
CA ASN A 377 7.53 7.84 -14.31
C ASN A 377 8.97 8.07 -14.78
N GLU A 378 9.51 9.28 -14.61
CA GLU A 378 10.88 9.60 -15.00
C GLU A 378 11.92 8.79 -14.22
N THR A 379 11.72 8.64 -12.91
CA THR A 379 12.56 7.78 -12.07
C THR A 379 12.44 6.32 -12.49
N GLY A 380 11.20 5.84 -12.78
CA GLY A 380 10.95 4.47 -13.20
C GLY A 380 11.63 4.10 -14.51
N ILE A 381 11.59 4.97 -15.54
CA ILE A 381 12.27 4.69 -16.83
C ILE A 381 13.79 4.78 -16.72
N LEU A 382 14.32 5.67 -15.87
CA LEU A 382 15.74 5.72 -15.58
C LEU A 382 16.24 4.44 -14.90
N LEU A 383 15.50 3.94 -13.90
CA LEU A 383 15.79 2.67 -13.23
C LEU A 383 15.67 1.50 -14.21
N LEU A 384 14.61 1.44 -15.01
CA LEU A 384 14.40 0.38 -16.00
C LEU A 384 15.59 0.29 -16.96
N ASP A 385 15.97 1.43 -17.57
CA ASP A 385 17.10 1.49 -18.47
C ASP A 385 18.42 1.07 -17.80
N TYR A 386 18.69 1.62 -16.60
CA TYR A 386 19.87 1.28 -15.82
C TYR A 386 19.98 -0.22 -15.52
N ILE A 387 18.90 -0.80 -14.98
CA ILE A 387 18.84 -2.23 -14.62
C ILE A 387 19.07 -3.11 -15.85
N LEU A 388 18.36 -2.82 -16.94
CA LEU A 388 18.47 -3.63 -18.16
C LEU A 388 19.83 -3.50 -18.83
N ALA A 389 20.39 -2.28 -18.87
CA ALA A 389 21.73 -2.04 -19.40
C ALA A 389 22.80 -2.81 -18.61
N GLN A 390 22.77 -2.74 -17.27
CA GLN A 390 23.75 -3.42 -16.42
C GLN A 390 23.60 -4.95 -16.51
N ARG A 391 22.37 -5.47 -16.42
CA ARG A 391 22.12 -6.92 -16.56
C ARG A 391 22.55 -7.44 -17.93
N THR A 392 22.33 -6.67 -19.00
CA THR A 392 22.81 -7.02 -20.35
C THR A 392 24.34 -7.01 -20.41
N LYS A 393 24.99 -5.95 -19.90
CA LYS A 393 26.44 -5.82 -19.83
C LYS A 393 27.11 -7.00 -19.11
N HIS A 394 26.52 -7.47 -17.99
CA HIS A 394 27.06 -8.55 -17.17
C HIS A 394 26.56 -9.93 -17.56
N GLY A 395 25.69 -10.06 -18.57
CA GLY A 395 25.10 -11.35 -18.97
C GLY A 395 24.20 -11.98 -17.90
N THR A 396 23.60 -11.14 -17.03
CA THR A 396 22.70 -11.58 -15.93
C THR A 396 21.21 -11.36 -16.25
N LEU A 397 20.90 -10.90 -17.47
CA LEU A 397 19.52 -10.82 -17.93
C LEU A 397 18.99 -12.25 -18.10
N PRO A 398 17.87 -12.64 -17.44
CA PRO A 398 17.34 -13.99 -17.53
C PRO A 398 16.83 -14.29 -18.95
N LYS A 399 16.59 -15.58 -19.21
CA LYS A 399 15.89 -15.98 -20.42
C LYS A 399 14.42 -15.56 -20.34
N ASP A 400 13.89 -15.02 -21.43
CA ASP A 400 12.50 -14.53 -21.53
C ASP A 400 12.12 -13.56 -20.39
N PRO A 401 12.89 -12.46 -20.23
CA PRO A 401 12.73 -11.54 -19.12
C PRO A 401 11.43 -10.73 -19.24
N VAL A 402 10.86 -10.37 -18.10
CA VAL A 402 9.56 -9.68 -18.00
C VAL A 402 9.69 -8.42 -17.16
N MET A 403 9.17 -7.29 -17.68
CA MET A 403 8.89 -6.07 -16.94
C MET A 403 7.37 -5.93 -16.77
N VAL A 404 6.92 -5.48 -15.59
CA VAL A 404 5.49 -5.29 -15.32
C VAL A 404 5.21 -3.83 -14.97
N LYS A 405 4.22 -3.20 -15.62
CA LYS A 405 3.79 -1.85 -15.31
C LYS A 405 2.26 -1.73 -15.32
N THR A 406 1.73 -0.66 -14.74
CA THR A 406 0.29 -0.41 -14.85
C THR A 406 -0.09 0.22 -16.19
N ILE A 407 -1.36 0.07 -16.57
CA ILE A 407 -1.91 0.64 -17.81
C ILE A 407 -1.86 2.17 -17.87
N VAL A 408 -1.60 2.85 -16.75
CA VAL A 408 -1.47 4.32 -16.64
C VAL A 408 -0.03 4.78 -16.47
N THR A 409 0.89 3.84 -16.24
CA THR A 409 2.33 4.12 -16.17
C THR A 409 2.89 4.41 -17.57
N MET A 410 3.90 5.27 -17.65
CA MET A 410 4.48 5.81 -18.89
C MET A 410 4.78 4.73 -19.94
N ASP A 411 4.21 4.88 -21.13
CA ASP A 411 4.37 3.92 -22.23
C ASP A 411 5.79 3.93 -22.85
N LEU A 412 6.65 4.92 -22.53
CA LEU A 412 8.06 4.92 -22.90
C LEU A 412 8.81 3.71 -22.31
N GLY A 413 8.39 3.21 -21.13
CA GLY A 413 8.95 2.01 -20.53
C GLY A 413 8.87 0.78 -21.44
N GLU A 414 7.79 0.65 -22.24
CA GLU A 414 7.63 -0.47 -23.19
C GLU A 414 8.68 -0.42 -24.30
N ARG A 415 9.01 0.77 -24.80
CA ARG A 415 10.03 0.97 -25.85
C ARG A 415 11.43 0.64 -25.33
N ILE A 416 11.73 1.08 -24.10
CA ILE A 416 12.99 0.75 -23.43
C ILE A 416 13.10 -0.76 -23.21
N ALA A 417 12.07 -1.41 -22.65
CA ALA A 417 12.05 -2.86 -22.44
C ALA A 417 12.25 -3.63 -23.74
N ALA A 418 11.53 -3.26 -24.81
CA ALA A 418 11.64 -3.88 -26.13
C ALA A 418 13.05 -3.77 -26.72
N HIS A 419 13.76 -2.65 -26.49
CA HIS A 419 15.17 -2.49 -26.93
C HIS A 419 16.08 -3.57 -26.35
N TYR A 420 15.85 -3.96 -25.09
CA TYR A 420 16.62 -5.03 -24.42
C TYR A 420 16.03 -6.43 -24.58
N GLY A 421 14.99 -6.59 -25.41
CA GLY A 421 14.32 -7.88 -25.59
C GLY A 421 13.50 -8.34 -24.37
N VAL A 422 13.04 -7.41 -23.55
CA VAL A 422 12.23 -7.67 -22.35
C VAL A 422 10.74 -7.54 -22.70
N GLU A 423 9.96 -8.56 -22.34
CA GLU A 423 8.51 -8.55 -22.46
C GLU A 423 7.90 -7.55 -21.48
N THR A 424 6.93 -6.76 -21.92
CA THR A 424 6.15 -5.88 -21.02
C THR A 424 4.77 -6.48 -20.76
N ILE A 425 4.43 -6.66 -19.48
CA ILE A 425 3.08 -7.01 -19.04
C ILE A 425 2.42 -5.76 -18.47
N ASN A 426 1.32 -5.35 -19.09
CA ASN A 426 0.48 -4.24 -18.61
C ASN A 426 -0.61 -4.78 -17.68
N VAL A 427 -0.72 -4.22 -16.46
CA VAL A 427 -1.71 -4.62 -15.46
C VAL A 427 -2.61 -3.44 -15.06
N LEU A 428 -3.72 -3.72 -14.37
CA LEU A 428 -4.56 -2.67 -13.79
C LEU A 428 -3.78 -1.87 -12.74
N THR A 429 -4.27 -0.66 -12.42
CA THR A 429 -3.65 0.20 -11.41
C THR A 429 -3.72 -0.41 -10.02
N GLY A 430 -2.59 -0.43 -9.35
CA GLY A 430 -2.37 -1.00 -8.03
C GLY A 430 -1.31 -2.09 -8.06
N PHE A 431 -0.27 -1.92 -7.25
CA PHE A 431 0.91 -2.80 -7.26
C PHE A 431 0.59 -4.28 -6.99
N LYS A 432 -0.55 -4.55 -6.34
CA LYS A 432 -1.03 -5.93 -6.16
C LYS A 432 -1.14 -6.71 -7.46
N PHE A 433 -1.47 -6.08 -8.57
CA PHE A 433 -1.52 -6.74 -9.88
C PHE A 433 -0.11 -7.00 -10.43
N ILE A 434 0.88 -6.18 -10.07
CA ILE A 434 2.30 -6.47 -10.33
C ILE A 434 2.73 -7.67 -9.47
N GLY A 435 2.41 -7.65 -8.17
CA GLY A 435 2.67 -8.74 -7.23
C GLY A 435 2.04 -10.07 -7.68
N GLU A 436 0.84 -10.04 -8.23
CA GLU A 436 0.14 -11.20 -8.79
C GLU A 436 0.89 -11.79 -9.99
N GLN A 437 1.45 -10.95 -10.89
CA GLN A 437 2.27 -11.44 -12.00
C GLN A 437 3.57 -12.08 -11.51
N ILE A 438 4.22 -11.53 -10.47
CA ILE A 438 5.37 -12.16 -9.83
C ILE A 438 4.97 -13.51 -9.25
N GLY A 439 3.84 -13.60 -8.54
CA GLY A 439 3.30 -14.84 -7.99
C GLY A 439 2.96 -15.87 -9.07
N ARG A 440 2.49 -15.43 -10.24
CA ARG A 440 2.27 -16.30 -11.41
C ARG A 440 3.59 -16.90 -11.91
N LEU A 441 4.61 -16.08 -12.13
CA LEU A 441 5.93 -16.52 -12.55
C LEU A 441 6.56 -17.50 -11.54
N GLU A 442 6.35 -17.28 -10.24
CA GLU A 442 6.81 -18.20 -9.19
C GLU A 442 6.11 -19.57 -9.27
N LYS A 443 4.79 -19.58 -9.47
CA LYS A 443 4.01 -20.83 -9.67
C LYS A 443 4.43 -21.59 -10.94
N GLU A 444 4.86 -20.87 -11.98
CA GLU A 444 5.43 -21.43 -13.21
C GLU A 444 6.88 -21.95 -13.01
N GLY A 445 7.50 -21.70 -11.86
CA GLY A 445 8.87 -22.08 -11.53
C GLY A 445 9.94 -21.13 -12.08
N HIS A 446 9.56 -19.93 -12.51
CA HIS A 446 10.42 -18.96 -13.19
C HIS A 446 10.34 -17.53 -12.60
N PRO A 447 10.45 -17.36 -11.26
CA PRO A 447 10.39 -16.02 -10.65
C PRO A 447 11.53 -15.09 -11.09
N GLU A 448 12.67 -15.67 -11.55
CA GLU A 448 13.82 -14.93 -12.07
C GLU A 448 13.52 -14.16 -13.36
N ARG A 449 12.48 -14.51 -14.10
CA ARG A 449 12.05 -13.79 -15.31
C ARG A 449 11.58 -12.37 -15.00
N TYR A 450 11.05 -12.13 -13.80
CA TYR A 450 10.70 -10.78 -13.35
C TYR A 450 11.96 -9.96 -13.10
N VAL A 451 12.15 -8.89 -13.87
CA VAL A 451 13.36 -8.05 -13.79
C VAL A 451 13.11 -6.69 -13.16
N PHE A 452 11.90 -6.13 -13.33
CA PHE A 452 11.51 -4.85 -12.77
C PHE A 452 9.99 -4.62 -12.89
N GLY A 453 9.42 -3.91 -11.93
CA GLY A 453 8.04 -3.41 -12.02
C GLY A 453 7.91 -2.06 -11.35
N PHE A 454 7.03 -1.21 -11.90
CA PHE A 454 6.83 0.12 -11.34
C PHE A 454 5.45 0.72 -11.65
N GLU A 455 5.07 1.64 -10.80
CA GLU A 455 3.89 2.50 -10.94
C GLU A 455 4.31 3.97 -11.07
N GLU A 456 3.52 4.76 -11.79
CA GLU A 456 3.70 6.20 -11.93
C GLU A 456 3.71 6.93 -10.58
N SER A 457 3.10 6.32 -9.57
CA SER A 457 2.98 6.83 -8.21
C SER A 457 4.17 6.49 -7.32
N TYR A 458 5.40 6.50 -7.85
CA TYR A 458 6.65 6.37 -7.12
C TYR A 458 6.90 5.01 -6.44
N GLY A 459 6.21 3.97 -6.91
CA GLY A 459 6.39 2.61 -6.44
C GLY A 459 7.25 1.78 -7.39
N TYR A 460 8.30 1.15 -6.88
CA TYR A 460 9.27 0.35 -7.64
C TYR A 460 9.53 -0.97 -6.94
N LEU A 461 9.93 -1.99 -7.71
CA LEU A 461 10.40 -3.26 -7.20
C LEU A 461 11.31 -3.95 -8.22
N THR A 462 12.52 -4.37 -7.80
CA THR A 462 13.52 -4.99 -8.69
C THR A 462 13.64 -6.50 -8.51
N GLY A 463 13.04 -7.08 -7.48
CA GLY A 463 13.13 -8.50 -7.18
C GLY A 463 11.81 -9.15 -6.84
N SER A 464 11.84 -10.47 -6.71
CA SER A 464 10.66 -11.28 -6.40
C SER A 464 10.54 -11.70 -4.92
N TYR A 465 11.35 -11.12 -4.03
CA TYR A 465 11.38 -11.47 -2.60
C TYR A 465 10.17 -10.94 -1.82
N VAL A 466 9.55 -9.86 -2.28
CA VAL A 466 8.27 -9.30 -1.79
C VAL A 466 7.24 -9.21 -2.92
N ARG A 467 6.00 -8.83 -2.61
CA ARG A 467 4.89 -8.74 -3.58
C ARG A 467 4.18 -7.40 -3.55
N ASP A 468 4.80 -6.41 -2.93
CA ASP A 468 4.38 -5.01 -2.99
C ASP A 468 5.59 -4.15 -3.33
N LYS A 469 5.37 -2.90 -3.72
CA LYS A 469 6.43 -1.93 -3.97
C LYS A 469 7.28 -1.74 -2.72
N ASP A 470 8.56 -1.54 -2.93
CA ASP A 470 9.55 -1.45 -1.87
C ASP A 470 10.41 -0.18 -2.02
N ALA A 471 10.20 0.79 -1.13
CA ALA A 471 10.99 2.01 -1.15
C ALA A 471 12.41 1.82 -0.57
N VAL A 472 12.69 0.73 0.15
CA VAL A 472 14.05 0.41 0.60
C VAL A 472 14.88 -0.07 -0.60
N ASP A 473 14.32 -0.97 -1.42
CA ASP A 473 14.88 -1.40 -2.70
C ASP A 473 15.01 -0.20 -3.66
N GLY A 474 13.93 0.57 -3.84
CA GLY A 474 13.93 1.75 -4.70
C GLY A 474 15.01 2.76 -4.29
N ALA A 475 15.19 3.02 -2.99
CA ALA A 475 16.24 3.92 -2.50
C ALA A 475 17.65 3.40 -2.78
N LEU A 476 17.89 2.10 -2.59
CA LEU A 476 19.18 1.47 -2.91
C LEU A 476 19.47 1.58 -4.41
N MET A 477 18.54 1.18 -5.25
CA MET A 477 18.70 1.16 -6.70
C MET A 477 18.85 2.57 -7.29
N ILE A 478 18.15 3.56 -6.73
CA ILE A 478 18.31 4.96 -7.11
C ILE A 478 19.71 5.47 -6.74
N CYS A 479 20.21 5.18 -5.54
CA CYS A 479 21.56 5.57 -5.13
C CYS A 479 22.62 4.91 -5.99
N GLU A 480 22.46 3.64 -6.31
CA GLU A 480 23.37 2.89 -7.17
C GLU A 480 23.41 3.47 -8.59
N MET A 481 22.26 3.64 -9.22
CA MET A 481 22.12 4.27 -10.53
C MET A 481 22.73 5.69 -10.55
N PHE A 482 22.42 6.50 -9.53
CA PHE A 482 22.95 7.86 -9.41
C PHE A 482 24.48 7.87 -9.37
N CYS A 483 25.07 7.04 -8.50
CA CYS A 483 26.53 6.93 -8.36
C CYS A 483 27.19 6.38 -9.61
N PHE A 484 26.58 5.42 -10.28
CA PHE A 484 27.06 4.84 -11.54
C PHE A 484 27.21 5.91 -12.63
N TYR A 485 26.16 6.68 -12.88
CA TYR A 485 26.21 7.75 -13.89
C TYR A 485 27.10 8.91 -13.47
N LYS A 486 27.05 9.33 -12.20
CA LYS A 486 27.90 10.41 -11.69
C LYS A 486 29.38 10.06 -11.81
N THR A 487 29.80 8.84 -11.57
CA THR A 487 31.20 8.38 -11.74
C THR A 487 31.66 8.51 -13.18
N GLN A 488 30.76 8.44 -14.15
CA GLN A 488 31.02 8.64 -15.56
C GLN A 488 30.88 10.11 -16.00
N GLY A 489 30.59 11.04 -15.08
CA GLY A 489 30.38 12.45 -15.39
C GLY A 489 29.02 12.74 -16.04
N ILE A 490 28.06 11.84 -15.94
CA ILE A 490 26.70 11.96 -16.50
C ILE A 490 25.72 12.26 -15.37
N SER A 491 24.92 13.32 -15.51
CA SER A 491 23.82 13.56 -14.57
C SER A 491 22.59 12.69 -14.92
N LEU A 492 21.72 12.41 -13.94
CA LEU A 492 20.45 11.72 -14.24
C LEU A 492 19.55 12.54 -15.17
N LEU A 493 19.67 13.87 -15.15
CA LEU A 493 18.92 14.74 -16.08
C LEU A 493 19.43 14.58 -17.51
N ASP A 494 20.76 14.50 -17.70
CA ASP A 494 21.35 14.25 -19.03
C ASP A 494 20.98 12.86 -19.54
N ARG A 495 20.99 11.83 -18.65
CA ARG A 495 20.55 10.49 -19.03
C ARG A 495 19.07 10.46 -19.42
N LEU A 496 18.20 11.16 -18.68
CA LEU A 496 16.79 11.29 -19.01
C LEU A 496 16.60 11.95 -20.39
N GLN A 497 17.32 13.03 -20.67
CA GLN A 497 17.29 13.66 -21.99
C GLN A 497 17.80 12.73 -23.11
N ALA A 498 18.82 11.91 -22.82
CA ALA A 498 19.29 10.91 -23.76
C ALA A 498 18.22 9.85 -24.06
N LEU A 499 17.50 9.37 -23.04
CA LEU A 499 16.37 8.45 -23.24
C LEU A 499 15.26 9.07 -24.10
N TYR A 500 14.95 10.34 -23.87
CA TYR A 500 13.97 11.05 -24.69
C TYR A 500 14.46 11.24 -26.14
N ALA A 501 15.74 11.49 -26.34
CA ALA A 501 16.30 11.60 -27.68
C ALA A 501 16.33 10.26 -28.42
N GLU A 502 16.56 9.16 -27.72
CA GLU A 502 16.62 7.81 -28.29
C GLU A 502 15.24 7.21 -28.58
N TYR A 503 14.30 7.35 -27.63
CA TYR A 503 12.99 6.69 -27.69
C TYR A 503 11.82 7.64 -27.97
N GLY A 504 12.07 8.94 -28.10
CA GLY A 504 11.07 10.01 -28.26
C GLY A 504 10.64 10.60 -26.91
N TYR A 505 10.38 11.91 -26.90
CA TYR A 505 9.92 12.61 -25.70
C TYR A 505 8.54 12.10 -25.28
N CYS A 506 8.36 11.83 -23.99
CA CYS A 506 7.10 11.36 -23.44
C CYS A 506 6.68 12.22 -22.24
N LEU A 507 5.48 12.80 -22.32
CA LEU A 507 4.85 13.58 -21.25
C LEU A 507 3.65 12.79 -20.69
N ASN A 508 3.64 12.59 -19.38
CA ASN A 508 2.50 11.97 -18.69
C ASN A 508 1.90 12.94 -17.68
N THR A 509 0.60 13.15 -17.77
CA THR A 509 -0.14 14.02 -16.85
C THR A 509 -1.35 13.31 -16.26
N LEU A 510 -1.79 13.78 -15.07
CA LEU A 510 -2.97 13.31 -14.38
C LEU A 510 -3.92 14.47 -14.10
N HIS A 511 -5.13 14.39 -14.62
CA HIS A 511 -6.22 15.31 -14.33
C HIS A 511 -7.27 14.63 -13.46
N SER A 512 -7.69 15.28 -12.37
CA SER A 512 -8.68 14.76 -11.44
C SER A 512 -9.89 15.68 -11.39
N PHE A 513 -11.08 15.11 -11.62
CA PHE A 513 -12.36 15.81 -11.58
C PHE A 513 -13.18 15.30 -10.40
N THR A 514 -13.55 16.17 -9.46
CA THR A 514 -14.30 15.80 -8.26
C THR A 514 -15.80 15.90 -8.53
N PHE A 515 -16.56 14.90 -8.06
CA PHE A 515 -18.00 14.79 -8.17
C PHE A 515 -18.60 14.51 -6.80
N GLU A 516 -19.04 15.55 -6.10
CA GLU A 516 -19.52 15.42 -4.73
C GLU A 516 -20.96 14.94 -4.63
N GLY A 517 -21.24 14.16 -3.60
CA GLY A 517 -22.58 13.65 -3.26
C GLY A 517 -23.13 12.61 -4.25
N SER A 518 -24.36 12.19 -4.03
CA SER A 518 -25.02 11.16 -4.87
C SER A 518 -25.25 11.63 -6.30
N ALA A 519 -25.67 12.88 -6.49
CA ALA A 519 -25.85 13.48 -7.81
C ALA A 519 -24.52 13.55 -8.61
N GLY A 520 -23.42 13.86 -7.92
CA GLY A 520 -22.07 13.84 -8.53
C GLY A 520 -21.66 12.43 -8.93
N PHE A 521 -21.91 11.44 -8.09
CA PHE A 521 -21.65 10.04 -8.42
C PHE A 521 -22.44 9.58 -9.67
N GLU A 522 -23.73 9.87 -9.74
CA GLU A 522 -24.55 9.56 -10.93
C GLU A 522 -24.03 10.27 -12.18
N LYS A 523 -23.61 11.54 -12.07
CA LYS A 523 -23.00 12.28 -13.19
C LYS A 523 -21.72 11.59 -13.66
N MET A 524 -20.84 11.17 -12.74
CA MET A 524 -19.61 10.45 -13.07
C MET A 524 -19.91 9.14 -13.83
N GLN A 525 -20.90 8.36 -13.38
CA GLN A 525 -21.32 7.14 -14.06
C GLN A 525 -21.85 7.41 -15.48
N LYS A 526 -22.65 8.46 -15.66
CA LYS A 526 -23.15 8.88 -16.98
C LYS A 526 -22.00 9.31 -17.91
N ILE A 527 -20.98 9.99 -17.36
CA ILE A 527 -19.79 10.37 -18.12
C ILE A 527 -19.03 9.11 -18.58
N MET A 528 -18.79 8.15 -17.70
CA MET A 528 -18.13 6.87 -18.06
C MET A 528 -18.94 6.12 -19.13
N GLN A 529 -20.25 6.04 -18.96
CA GLN A 529 -21.11 5.40 -19.96
C GLN A 529 -21.02 6.10 -21.32
N ARG A 530 -21.04 7.45 -21.35
CA ARG A 530 -20.90 8.22 -22.58
C ARG A 530 -19.57 7.98 -23.28
N PHE A 531 -18.46 7.89 -22.53
CA PHE A 531 -17.16 7.54 -23.11
C PHE A 531 -17.19 6.13 -23.76
N ARG A 532 -17.96 5.17 -23.23
CA ARG A 532 -18.12 3.84 -23.83
C ARG A 532 -18.98 3.84 -25.08
N THR A 533 -20.16 4.47 -25.02
CA THR A 533 -21.16 4.40 -26.09
C THR A 533 -20.94 5.39 -27.20
N GLU A 534 -20.28 6.51 -26.91
CA GLU A 534 -20.00 7.63 -27.84
C GLU A 534 -18.47 7.88 -27.85
N ALA A 535 -17.70 6.78 -28.04
CA ALA A 535 -16.25 6.87 -28.08
C ALA A 535 -15.79 7.89 -29.13
N PRO A 536 -14.92 8.84 -28.77
CA PRO A 536 -14.43 9.82 -29.76
C PRO A 536 -13.53 9.13 -30.79
N ASP A 537 -13.61 9.57 -32.04
CA ASP A 537 -12.73 9.12 -33.14
C ASP A 537 -11.33 9.72 -33.03
N ALA A 538 -11.17 10.81 -32.28
CA ALA A 538 -9.91 11.50 -32.05
C ALA A 538 -9.96 12.36 -30.78
N PHE A 539 -8.79 12.66 -30.22
CA PHE A 539 -8.59 13.67 -29.18
C PHE A 539 -7.62 14.73 -29.70
N ALA A 540 -8.07 15.99 -29.79
CA ALA A 540 -7.26 17.12 -30.30
C ALA A 540 -6.51 16.78 -31.62
N GLY A 541 -7.17 16.08 -32.54
CA GLY A 541 -6.62 15.67 -33.83
C GLY A 541 -5.79 14.38 -33.81
N LYS A 542 -5.44 13.82 -32.66
CA LYS A 542 -4.83 12.49 -32.54
C LYS A 542 -5.90 11.41 -32.71
N LYS A 543 -5.81 10.65 -33.79
CA LYS A 543 -6.79 9.60 -34.13
C LYS A 543 -6.79 8.49 -33.07
N VAL A 544 -7.96 8.04 -32.65
CA VAL A 544 -8.10 6.83 -31.84
C VAL A 544 -7.90 5.61 -32.73
N GLU A 545 -6.88 4.84 -32.43
CA GLU A 545 -6.53 3.61 -33.16
C GLU A 545 -7.20 2.38 -32.55
N LYS A 546 -7.31 2.35 -31.19
CA LYS A 546 -7.94 1.25 -30.46
C LYS A 546 -8.51 1.74 -29.14
N VAL A 547 -9.65 1.19 -28.75
CA VAL A 547 -10.24 1.37 -27.42
C VAL A 547 -10.13 0.05 -26.66
N LEU A 548 -9.54 0.11 -25.48
CA LEU A 548 -9.44 -1.00 -24.54
C LEU A 548 -10.43 -0.75 -23.41
N ASP A 549 -11.51 -1.54 -23.36
CA ASP A 549 -12.50 -1.49 -22.27
C ASP A 549 -12.24 -2.65 -21.31
N TYR A 550 -11.89 -2.32 -20.08
CA TYR A 550 -11.59 -3.30 -19.02
C TYR A 550 -12.83 -3.72 -18.23
N LEU A 551 -14.02 -3.16 -18.52
CA LEU A 551 -15.25 -3.49 -17.77
C LEU A 551 -15.64 -4.97 -17.88
N PRO A 552 -15.56 -5.64 -19.04
CA PRO A 552 -15.85 -7.07 -19.14
C PRO A 552 -14.70 -7.97 -18.64
N GLY A 553 -13.53 -7.40 -18.38
CA GLY A 553 -12.25 -8.10 -18.29
C GLY A 553 -11.55 -8.13 -19.65
N LEU A 554 -10.25 -7.95 -19.67
CA LEU A 554 -9.42 -7.91 -20.90
C LEU A 554 -8.06 -8.54 -20.64
N ASP A 555 -7.60 -9.37 -21.59
CA ASP A 555 -6.26 -10.01 -21.55
C ASP A 555 -5.94 -10.73 -20.24
N GLY A 556 -6.94 -11.41 -19.64
CA GLY A 556 -6.81 -12.12 -18.36
C GLY A 556 -6.85 -11.21 -17.13
N LEU A 557 -6.97 -9.88 -17.30
CA LEU A 557 -7.14 -8.94 -16.20
C LEU A 557 -8.57 -8.96 -15.66
N PRO A 558 -8.78 -8.74 -14.36
CA PRO A 558 -10.09 -8.71 -13.75
C PRO A 558 -10.93 -7.54 -14.29
N LYS A 559 -12.26 -7.64 -14.12
CA LYS A 559 -13.20 -6.59 -14.49
C LYS A 559 -12.88 -5.29 -13.76
N SER A 560 -12.78 -4.18 -14.51
CA SER A 560 -12.52 -2.87 -13.96
C SER A 560 -13.18 -1.77 -14.81
N ASP A 561 -13.78 -0.78 -14.16
CA ASP A 561 -14.40 0.35 -14.85
C ASP A 561 -13.34 1.34 -15.36
N VAL A 562 -12.59 0.91 -16.38
CA VAL A 562 -11.49 1.67 -16.98
C VAL A 562 -11.60 1.60 -18.50
N LEU A 563 -11.32 2.72 -19.15
CA LEU A 563 -11.16 2.83 -20.60
C LEU A 563 -9.77 3.36 -20.93
N LYS A 564 -9.02 2.68 -21.81
CA LYS A 564 -7.78 3.20 -22.39
C LYS A 564 -7.95 3.38 -23.90
N TYR A 565 -7.76 4.59 -24.37
CA TYR A 565 -7.74 4.94 -25.78
C TYR A 565 -6.28 4.99 -26.24
N LEU A 566 -5.91 4.11 -27.15
CA LEU A 566 -4.63 4.16 -27.84
C LEU A 566 -4.79 5.11 -29.03
N LEU A 567 -3.95 6.11 -29.09
CA LEU A 567 -3.99 7.16 -30.10
C LEU A 567 -2.81 7.01 -31.08
N SER A 568 -2.92 7.69 -32.22
CA SER A 568 -1.78 7.82 -33.15
C SER A 568 -0.53 8.38 -32.46
N ASP A 569 0.64 8.07 -33.03
CA ASP A 569 1.95 8.53 -32.56
C ASP A 569 2.28 8.10 -31.11
N HIS A 570 1.89 6.91 -30.71
CA HIS A 570 2.14 6.34 -29.37
C HIS A 570 1.59 7.20 -28.22
N CYS A 571 0.52 7.94 -28.45
CA CYS A 571 -0.19 8.67 -27.41
C CYS A 571 -1.30 7.78 -26.80
N SER A 572 -1.71 8.09 -25.57
CA SER A 572 -2.87 7.42 -24.96
C SER A 572 -3.63 8.31 -23.98
N VAL A 573 -4.92 8.00 -23.81
CA VAL A 573 -5.78 8.60 -22.78
C VAL A 573 -6.43 7.48 -21.99
N VAL A 574 -6.31 7.50 -20.65
CA VAL A 574 -6.99 6.57 -19.77
C VAL A 574 -8.02 7.32 -18.93
N VAL A 575 -9.26 6.82 -18.91
CA VAL A 575 -10.35 7.38 -18.10
C VAL A 575 -10.81 6.33 -17.09
N ARG A 576 -10.79 6.67 -15.81
CA ARG A 576 -11.23 5.76 -14.74
C ARG A 576 -11.79 6.49 -13.53
N PRO A 577 -12.88 5.99 -12.89
CA PRO A 577 -13.29 6.46 -11.58
C PRO A 577 -12.28 6.01 -10.52
N SER A 578 -12.11 6.84 -9.48
CA SER A 578 -11.35 6.44 -8.29
C SER A 578 -12.16 5.43 -7.48
N GLY A 579 -11.52 4.35 -7.02
CA GLY A 579 -12.16 3.36 -6.17
C GLY A 579 -12.40 3.83 -4.72
N THR A 580 -11.75 4.92 -4.30
CA THR A 580 -11.73 5.38 -2.90
C THR A 580 -12.25 6.81 -2.70
N GLU A 581 -12.39 7.58 -3.78
CA GLU A 581 -12.78 8.99 -3.74
C GLU A 581 -13.84 9.28 -4.82
N PRO A 582 -14.72 10.27 -4.64
CA PRO A 582 -15.70 10.67 -5.65
C PRO A 582 -15.03 11.48 -6.77
N LYS A 583 -14.07 10.85 -7.45
CA LYS A 583 -13.25 11.49 -8.50
C LYS A 583 -13.19 10.63 -9.75
N LEU A 584 -13.23 11.30 -10.91
CA LEU A 584 -12.83 10.72 -12.19
C LEU A 584 -11.41 11.15 -12.51
N LYS A 585 -10.54 10.20 -12.74
CA LYS A 585 -9.12 10.40 -13.06
C LYS A 585 -8.91 10.19 -14.55
N ILE A 586 -8.20 11.12 -15.19
CA ILE A 586 -7.80 11.03 -16.58
C ILE A 586 -6.29 11.11 -16.65
N TYR A 587 -5.67 10.09 -17.22
CA TYR A 587 -4.24 10.05 -17.49
C TYR A 587 -4.04 10.29 -18.97
N ILE A 588 -3.16 11.22 -19.30
CA ILE A 588 -2.80 11.57 -20.69
C ILE A 588 -1.32 11.25 -20.87
N SER A 589 -1.02 10.37 -21.82
CA SER A 589 0.36 10.05 -22.22
C SER A 589 0.57 10.56 -23.65
N ILE A 590 1.51 11.48 -23.80
CA ILE A 590 1.84 12.09 -25.10
C ILE A 590 3.25 11.70 -25.49
N SER A 591 3.42 11.16 -26.68
CA SER A 591 4.71 11.01 -27.33
C SER A 591 4.86 12.09 -28.41
N ALA A 592 5.98 12.82 -28.39
CA ALA A 592 6.25 13.92 -29.32
C ALA A 592 7.74 14.07 -29.60
N GLU A 593 8.09 14.92 -30.57
CA GLU A 593 9.49 15.19 -30.93
C GLU A 593 10.27 15.93 -29.82
N ASN A 594 9.56 16.74 -29.03
CA ASN A 594 10.16 17.56 -27.96
C ASN A 594 9.12 17.97 -26.92
N GLN A 595 9.59 18.55 -25.83
CA GLN A 595 8.77 18.97 -24.69
C GLN A 595 7.69 19.96 -25.11
N GLN A 596 8.00 20.98 -25.90
CA GLN A 596 7.05 22.02 -26.29
C GLN A 596 5.89 21.44 -27.12
N ALA A 597 6.18 20.53 -28.04
CA ALA A 597 5.15 19.84 -28.84
C ALA A 597 4.30 18.93 -27.96
N ALA A 598 4.88 18.24 -26.98
CA ALA A 598 4.14 17.40 -26.04
C ALA A 598 3.21 18.22 -25.15
N GLU A 599 3.68 19.32 -24.58
CA GLU A 599 2.89 20.23 -23.74
C GLU A 599 1.74 20.87 -24.51
N ALA A 600 1.96 21.28 -25.75
CA ALA A 600 0.91 21.84 -26.61
C ALA A 600 -0.18 20.80 -26.95
N CYS A 601 0.23 19.57 -27.27
CA CYS A 601 -0.70 18.47 -27.53
C CYS A 601 -1.50 18.07 -26.28
N GLU A 602 -0.82 17.94 -25.15
CA GLU A 602 -1.45 17.63 -23.87
C GLU A 602 -2.50 18.68 -23.49
N ALA A 603 -2.14 19.97 -23.54
CA ALA A 603 -3.06 21.06 -23.22
C ALA A 603 -4.30 21.06 -24.11
N ALA A 604 -4.17 20.75 -25.40
CA ALA A 604 -5.29 20.64 -26.32
C ALA A 604 -6.21 19.47 -25.95
N ILE A 605 -5.65 18.29 -25.63
CA ILE A 605 -6.42 17.11 -25.20
C ILE A 605 -7.11 17.38 -23.84
N ALA A 606 -6.38 17.95 -22.89
CA ALA A 606 -6.92 18.29 -21.56
C ALA A 606 -8.10 19.27 -21.65
N ALA A 607 -8.01 20.28 -22.51
CA ALA A 607 -9.09 21.25 -22.75
C ALA A 607 -10.33 20.57 -23.36
N GLU A 608 -10.16 19.67 -24.33
CA GLU A 608 -11.26 18.90 -24.93
C GLU A 608 -11.93 18.01 -23.88
N LEU A 609 -11.14 17.28 -23.10
CA LEU A 609 -11.62 16.41 -22.03
C LEU A 609 -12.34 17.20 -20.94
N GLY A 610 -11.83 18.37 -20.54
CA GLY A 610 -12.48 19.28 -19.59
C GLY A 610 -13.90 19.70 -20.05
N ASN A 611 -14.10 19.89 -21.35
CA ASN A 611 -15.43 20.18 -21.90
C ASN A 611 -16.36 18.96 -21.86
N ARG A 612 -15.84 17.75 -22.01
CA ARG A 612 -16.62 16.50 -21.91
C ARG A 612 -17.03 16.15 -20.46
N MET A 613 -16.41 16.79 -19.45
CA MET A 613 -16.76 16.63 -18.02
C MET A 613 -17.92 17.53 -17.59
N LYS A 614 -18.26 18.53 -18.37
CA LYS A 614 -19.43 19.42 -18.12
C LYS A 614 -20.73 18.72 -18.48
#